data_9b453d2cf829d81bdcfef940c20bbd65
#
_entry.id   9b453d2cf829d81bdcfef940c20bbd65
#
_cell.length_a   1.000
_cell.length_b   1.000
_cell.length_c   1.000
_cell.angle_alpha   90.00
_cell.angle_beta   90.00
_cell.angle_gamma   90.00
#
_symmetry.space_group_name_H-M   'P 1'
#
loop_
_entity.id
_entity.type
_entity.pdbx_description
1 polymer ?
#
loop_
_entity_poly.entity_id
_entity_poly.type
_entity_poly.pdbx_seq_one_letter_code
_entity_poly.pdbx_strand_id
1 'polypeptide(L)'
;MNKFTSLMEIESLFEKWGQQFYSENISQTAHAVQCAQLAEEADASSALVLAALLHDVGHLVDLEDSSGKEEHTFDTVHEATAVRVLAPLFPPAVTAPIALHVEGKRWLCAREDGYFETLSAGSV
;
A
#
# COMPACT_ATOMS: atom_id res chain seq x y z
N MET A 1 6.61 12.88 -7.23
CA MET A 1 5.49 12.58 -8.15
C MET A 1 4.23 13.29 -7.68
N ASN A 2 3.56 13.95 -8.61
CA ASN A 2 2.30 14.59 -8.29
C ASN A 2 1.15 13.57 -8.29
N LYS A 3 -0.02 13.95 -8.71
CA LYS A 3 -1.17 13.06 -8.75
C LYS A 3 -1.14 12.20 -10.01
N PHE A 4 -1.67 10.99 -9.94
CA PHE A 4 -1.87 10.17 -11.13
C PHE A 4 -2.93 10.79 -12.04
N THR A 5 -2.69 10.70 -13.34
CA THR A 5 -3.65 11.13 -14.35
C THR A 5 -4.25 9.96 -15.13
N SER A 6 -3.66 8.76 -15.02
CA SER A 6 -4.16 7.57 -15.69
C SER A 6 -3.72 6.30 -14.96
N LEU A 7 -4.43 5.19 -15.24
CA LEU A 7 -4.06 3.88 -14.71
C LEU A 7 -2.71 3.41 -15.23
N MET A 8 -2.31 3.84 -16.42
CA MET A 8 -1.02 3.47 -17.00
C MET A 8 0.15 3.93 -16.16
N GLU A 9 0.03 5.07 -15.49
CA GLU A 9 1.08 5.55 -14.59
C GLU A 9 1.26 4.61 -13.38
N ILE A 10 0.18 4.06 -12.86
CA ILE A 10 0.22 3.09 -11.77
C ILE A 10 0.90 1.81 -12.25
N GLU A 11 0.50 1.30 -13.41
CA GLU A 11 1.13 0.11 -14.00
C GLU A 11 2.63 0.30 -14.21
N SER A 12 3.02 1.47 -14.71
CA SER A 12 4.43 1.81 -14.95
C SER A 12 5.24 1.81 -13.65
N LEU A 13 4.66 2.29 -12.55
CA LEU A 13 5.33 2.26 -11.25
C LEU A 13 5.55 0.83 -10.77
N PHE A 14 4.55 -0.05 -10.93
CA PHE A 14 4.71 -1.46 -10.55
C PHE A 14 5.73 -2.15 -11.44
N GLU A 15 5.77 -1.86 -12.74
CA GLU A 15 6.79 -2.42 -13.63
C GLU A 15 8.20 -1.98 -13.23
N LYS A 16 8.37 -0.72 -12.88
CA LYS A 16 9.68 -0.15 -12.57
C LYS A 16 10.16 -0.54 -11.17
N TRP A 17 9.30 -0.47 -10.17
CA TRP A 17 9.67 -0.61 -8.75
C TRP A 17 9.01 -1.77 -8.04
N GLY A 18 8.03 -2.43 -8.65
CA GLY A 18 7.24 -3.49 -8.00
C GLY A 18 8.04 -4.71 -7.58
N GLN A 19 9.22 -4.92 -8.15
CA GLN A 19 10.09 -6.03 -7.78
C GLN A 19 10.99 -5.70 -6.59
N GLN A 20 11.00 -4.47 -6.11
CA GLN A 20 11.68 -4.12 -4.87
C GLN A 20 11.05 -4.88 -3.70
N PHE A 21 11.85 -5.25 -2.74
CA PHE A 21 11.32 -6.00 -1.61
C PHE A 21 10.49 -5.11 -0.70
N TYR A 22 9.29 -5.59 -0.37
CA TYR A 22 8.46 -5.04 0.69
C TYR A 22 9.00 -5.44 2.05
N SER A 23 9.45 -6.69 2.16
CA SER A 23 10.10 -7.25 3.32
C SER A 23 11.17 -8.23 2.83
N GLU A 24 11.82 -8.98 3.74
CA GLU A 24 12.93 -9.87 3.41
C GLU A 24 12.61 -10.89 2.30
N ASN A 25 11.34 -11.33 2.21
CA ASN A 25 10.97 -12.46 1.35
C ASN A 25 9.87 -12.14 0.33
N ILE A 26 9.43 -10.90 0.21
CA ILE A 26 8.30 -10.58 -0.66
C ILE A 26 8.50 -9.23 -1.36
N SER A 27 8.22 -9.20 -2.66
CA SER A 27 8.28 -7.96 -3.44
C SER A 27 7.04 -7.09 -3.18
N GLN A 28 7.11 -5.82 -3.55
CA GLN A 28 5.97 -4.89 -3.46
C GLN A 28 4.77 -5.42 -4.27
N THR A 29 5.02 -5.90 -5.48
CA THR A 29 3.95 -6.46 -6.33
C THR A 29 3.33 -7.69 -5.69
N ALA A 30 4.14 -8.63 -5.20
CA ALA A 30 3.63 -9.84 -4.57
C ALA A 30 2.78 -9.51 -3.33
N HIS A 31 3.25 -8.58 -2.51
CA HIS A 31 2.50 -8.13 -1.34
C HIS A 31 1.14 -7.53 -1.74
N ALA A 32 1.13 -6.65 -2.75
CA ALA A 32 -0.10 -6.03 -3.24
C ALA A 32 -1.11 -7.08 -3.73
N VAL A 33 -0.64 -8.03 -4.52
CA VAL A 33 -1.50 -9.09 -5.07
C VAL A 33 -2.04 -9.99 -3.96
N GLN A 34 -1.22 -10.35 -2.99
CA GLN A 34 -1.68 -11.16 -1.85
C GLN A 34 -2.77 -10.44 -1.06
N CYS A 35 -2.61 -9.16 -0.80
CA CYS A 35 -3.63 -8.39 -0.09
C CYS A 35 -4.94 -8.34 -0.87
N ALA A 36 -4.88 -8.14 -2.18
CA ALA A 36 -6.07 -8.13 -3.03
C ALA A 36 -6.77 -9.51 -3.04
N GLN A 37 -5.99 -10.60 -3.12
CA GLN A 37 -6.54 -11.96 -3.08
C GLN A 37 -7.24 -12.25 -1.75
N LEU A 38 -6.65 -11.84 -0.64
CA LEU A 38 -7.27 -12.02 0.67
C LEU A 38 -8.60 -11.25 0.78
N ALA A 39 -8.66 -10.05 0.21
CA ALA A 39 -9.90 -9.28 0.18
C ALA A 39 -10.97 -9.98 -0.67
N GLU A 40 -10.59 -10.53 -1.83
CA GLU A 40 -11.52 -11.29 -2.67
C GLU A 40 -12.04 -12.54 -1.94
N GLU A 41 -11.16 -13.27 -1.27
CA GLU A 41 -11.55 -14.46 -0.50
C GLU A 41 -12.50 -14.14 0.64
N ALA A 42 -12.42 -12.94 1.17
CA ALA A 42 -13.32 -12.46 2.22
C ALA A 42 -14.61 -11.84 1.68
N ASP A 43 -14.88 -11.98 0.38
CA ASP A 43 -16.05 -11.41 -0.29
C ASP A 43 -16.15 -9.89 -0.16
N ALA A 44 -15.01 -9.20 -0.11
CA ALA A 44 -14.98 -7.75 -0.03
C ALA A 44 -15.50 -7.11 -1.33
N SER A 45 -15.97 -5.86 -1.21
CA SER A 45 -16.40 -5.10 -2.38
C SER A 45 -15.25 -4.86 -3.36
N SER A 46 -15.57 -4.58 -4.62
CA SER A 46 -14.55 -4.25 -5.62
C SER A 46 -13.71 -3.06 -5.19
N ALA A 47 -14.31 -2.06 -4.55
CA ALA A 47 -13.59 -0.89 -4.03
C ALA A 47 -12.57 -1.30 -2.96
N LEU A 48 -12.93 -2.23 -2.07
CA LEU A 48 -12.02 -2.68 -1.01
C LEU A 48 -10.90 -3.58 -1.57
N VAL A 49 -11.19 -4.38 -2.59
CA VAL A 49 -10.16 -5.16 -3.28
C VAL A 49 -9.13 -4.23 -3.94
N LEU A 50 -9.60 -3.16 -4.61
CA LEU A 50 -8.72 -2.15 -5.18
C LEU A 50 -7.90 -1.43 -4.11
N ALA A 51 -8.53 -1.09 -2.98
CA ALA A 51 -7.83 -0.48 -1.87
C ALA A 51 -6.72 -1.40 -1.35
N ALA A 52 -6.99 -2.69 -1.22
CA ALA A 52 -6.00 -3.68 -0.79
C ALA A 52 -4.83 -3.77 -1.77
N LEU A 53 -5.12 -3.77 -3.07
CA LEU A 53 -4.09 -3.83 -4.11
C LEU A 53 -3.19 -2.59 -4.09
N LEU A 54 -3.75 -1.42 -3.83
CA LEU A 54 -3.08 -0.13 -3.99
C LEU A 54 -2.64 0.51 -2.67
N HIS A 55 -2.87 -0.15 -1.53
CA HIS A 55 -2.67 0.49 -0.23
C HIS A 55 -1.23 0.94 0.02
N ASP A 56 -0.24 0.25 -0.51
CA ASP A 56 1.17 0.59 -0.34
C ASP A 56 1.79 1.26 -1.57
N VAL A 57 0.99 1.75 -2.51
CA VAL A 57 1.51 2.41 -3.71
C VAL A 57 2.36 3.64 -3.36
N GLY A 58 2.16 4.22 -2.18
CA GLY A 58 3.00 5.32 -1.69
C GLY A 58 4.47 4.97 -1.62
N HIS A 59 4.82 3.70 -1.32
CA HIS A 59 6.21 3.23 -1.36
C HIS A 59 6.80 3.36 -2.77
N LEU A 60 6.00 2.98 -3.78
CA LEU A 60 6.45 3.05 -5.17
C LEU A 60 6.63 4.49 -5.63
N VAL A 61 5.76 5.38 -5.18
CA VAL A 61 5.87 6.82 -5.46
C VAL A 61 7.15 7.38 -4.85
N ASP A 62 7.43 7.00 -3.60
CA ASP A 62 8.65 7.47 -2.93
C ASP A 62 9.91 6.94 -3.61
N LEU A 63 9.88 5.68 -4.08
CA LEU A 63 10.99 5.13 -4.87
C LEU A 63 11.18 5.90 -6.16
N GLU A 64 10.10 6.27 -6.85
CA GLU A 64 10.18 7.06 -8.07
C GLU A 64 10.76 8.45 -7.80
N ASP A 65 10.28 9.11 -6.77
CA ASP A 65 10.73 10.47 -6.44
C ASP A 65 12.18 10.51 -5.96
N SER A 66 12.65 9.45 -5.32
CA SER A 66 14.02 9.34 -4.81
C SER A 66 14.97 8.60 -5.74
N SER A 67 14.51 8.21 -6.92
CA SER A 67 15.28 7.42 -7.91
C SER A 67 15.81 6.10 -7.33
N GLY A 68 14.99 5.46 -6.50
CA GLY A 68 15.31 4.17 -5.89
C GLY A 68 16.11 4.24 -4.60
N LYS A 69 16.31 5.43 -4.05
CA LYS A 69 17.11 5.64 -2.84
C LYS A 69 16.26 5.83 -1.60
N GLU A 70 15.05 5.30 -1.61
CA GLU A 70 14.16 5.39 -0.45
C GLU A 70 14.84 4.79 0.78
N GLU A 71 14.90 5.59 1.85
CA GLU A 71 15.34 5.11 3.15
C GLU A 71 14.10 4.90 4.02
N HIS A 72 14.12 3.83 4.81
CA HIS A 72 13.04 3.58 5.77
C HIS A 72 13.19 4.58 6.93
N THR A 73 12.61 5.76 6.76
CA THR A 73 12.55 6.76 7.82
C THR A 73 11.18 6.69 8.49
N PHE A 74 11.14 7.00 9.78
CA PHE A 74 9.90 6.98 10.54
C PHE A 74 8.91 8.05 10.09
N ASP A 75 9.38 9.02 9.32
CA ASP A 75 8.58 10.17 8.90
C ASP A 75 7.87 9.97 7.57
N THR A 76 8.06 8.83 6.91
CA THR A 76 7.43 8.59 5.62
C THR A 76 5.99 8.12 5.82
N VAL A 77 5.04 8.97 5.44
CA VAL A 77 3.61 8.69 5.56
C VAL A 77 3.09 8.18 4.22
N HIS A 78 3.29 6.88 3.97
CA HIS A 78 2.98 6.26 2.68
C HIS A 78 1.48 6.25 2.38
N GLU A 79 0.64 6.10 3.40
CA GLU A 79 -0.81 6.13 3.23
C GLU A 79 -1.31 7.50 2.78
N ALA A 80 -0.73 8.58 3.28
CA ALA A 80 -1.10 9.93 2.85
C ALA A 80 -0.65 10.17 1.40
N THR A 81 0.55 9.71 1.04
CA THR A 81 1.05 9.79 -0.32
C THR A 81 0.14 9.02 -1.27
N ALA A 82 -0.25 7.79 -0.90
CA ALA A 82 -1.13 6.96 -1.72
C ALA A 82 -2.48 7.65 -1.97
N VAL A 83 -3.10 8.18 -0.92
CA VAL A 83 -4.38 8.88 -1.06
C VAL A 83 -4.26 10.09 -1.97
N ARG A 84 -3.21 10.87 -1.80
CA ARG A 84 -2.99 12.08 -2.61
C ARG A 84 -2.89 11.77 -4.10
N VAL A 85 -2.10 10.75 -4.45
CA VAL A 85 -1.87 10.42 -5.87
C VAL A 85 -3.02 9.67 -6.51
N LEU A 86 -3.80 8.91 -5.71
CA LEU A 86 -4.92 8.10 -6.22
C LEU A 86 -6.24 8.88 -6.30
N ALA A 87 -6.39 9.95 -5.52
CA ALA A 87 -7.65 10.68 -5.40
C ALA A 87 -8.27 11.12 -6.74
N PRO A 88 -7.47 11.54 -7.76
CA PRO A 88 -8.06 11.93 -9.04
C PRO A 88 -8.68 10.76 -9.82
N LEU A 89 -8.26 9.53 -9.56
CA LEU A 89 -8.70 8.36 -10.33
C LEU A 89 -9.73 7.50 -9.60
N PHE A 90 -9.79 7.59 -8.28
CA PHE A 90 -10.59 6.67 -7.46
C PHE A 90 -11.46 7.43 -6.46
N PRO A 91 -12.68 6.92 -6.18
CA PRO A 91 -13.57 7.53 -5.19
C PRO A 91 -13.11 7.24 -3.76
N PRO A 92 -13.71 7.93 -2.76
CA PRO A 92 -13.42 7.70 -1.35
C PRO A 92 -13.61 6.25 -0.89
N ALA A 93 -14.50 5.48 -1.55
CA ALA A 93 -14.67 4.06 -1.25
C ALA A 93 -13.36 3.27 -1.38
N VAL A 94 -12.44 3.74 -2.24
CA VAL A 94 -11.11 3.14 -2.41
C VAL A 94 -10.09 3.84 -1.51
N THR A 95 -10.07 5.17 -1.50
CA THR A 95 -9.00 5.91 -0.82
C THR A 95 -9.16 5.96 0.70
N ALA A 96 -10.37 5.93 1.23
CA ALA A 96 -10.58 5.97 2.68
C ALA A 96 -9.99 4.75 3.42
N PRO A 97 -10.22 3.51 2.96
CA PRO A 97 -9.56 2.36 3.58
C PRO A 97 -8.03 2.46 3.54
N ILE A 98 -7.46 2.99 2.48
CA ILE A 98 -6.02 3.19 2.37
C ILE A 98 -5.53 4.18 3.43
N ALA A 99 -6.25 5.29 3.59
CA ALA A 99 -5.90 6.31 4.58
C ALA A 99 -5.87 5.75 6.01
N LEU A 100 -6.70 4.76 6.30
CA LEU A 100 -6.89 4.24 7.64
C LEU A 100 -6.12 2.95 7.94
N HIS A 101 -5.41 2.36 6.96
CA HIS A 101 -4.85 1.02 7.16
C HIS A 101 -3.77 0.95 8.24
N VAL A 102 -2.96 1.98 8.40
CA VAL A 102 -1.93 2.01 9.44
C VAL A 102 -2.56 2.13 10.82
N GLU A 103 -3.58 2.98 10.96
CA GLU A 103 -4.32 3.10 12.22
C GLU A 103 -5.02 1.80 12.58
N GLY A 104 -5.57 1.10 11.57
CA GLY A 104 -6.18 -0.21 11.77
C GLY A 104 -5.20 -1.22 12.33
N LYS A 105 -3.99 -1.27 11.79
CA LYS A 105 -2.93 -2.15 12.31
C LYS A 105 -2.58 -1.82 13.75
N ARG A 106 -2.45 -0.54 14.08
CA ARG A 106 -2.13 -0.10 15.44
C ARG A 106 -3.21 -0.51 16.42
N TRP A 107 -4.47 -0.36 16.01
CA TRP A 107 -5.61 -0.77 16.83
C TRP A 107 -5.59 -2.28 17.12
N LEU A 108 -5.34 -3.09 16.08
CA LEU A 108 -5.25 -4.55 16.22
C LEU A 108 -4.08 -4.97 17.10
N CYS A 109 -2.94 -4.32 16.97
CA CYS A 109 -1.78 -4.58 17.82
C CYS A 109 -2.08 -4.31 19.30
N ALA A 110 -2.92 -3.31 19.59
CA ALA A 110 -3.29 -2.95 20.95
C ALA A 110 -4.39 -3.86 21.53
N ARG A 111 -5.20 -4.50 20.68
CA ARG A 111 -6.42 -5.22 21.10
C ARG A 111 -6.30 -6.73 21.01
N GLU A 112 -5.50 -7.24 20.08
CA GLU A 112 -5.43 -8.67 19.81
C GLU A 112 -4.07 -9.23 20.17
N ASP A 113 -4.07 -10.14 21.16
CA ASP A 113 -2.84 -10.81 21.56
C ASP A 113 -2.25 -11.58 20.38
N GLY A 114 -0.96 -11.43 20.15
CA GLY A 114 -0.25 -12.12 19.10
C GLY A 114 -0.35 -11.52 17.72
N TYR A 115 -1.19 -10.50 17.52
CA TYR A 115 -1.30 -9.87 16.19
C TYR A 115 0.01 -9.22 15.75
N PHE A 116 0.68 -8.53 16.65
CA PHE A 116 1.94 -7.84 16.35
C PHE A 116 2.99 -8.82 15.83
N GLU A 117 3.08 -10.00 16.43
CA GLU A 117 4.05 -11.03 16.05
C GLU A 117 3.76 -11.63 14.66
N THR A 118 2.55 -11.46 14.14
CA THR A 118 2.21 -11.95 12.81
C THR A 118 2.63 -10.99 11.70
N LEU A 119 2.97 -9.74 12.04
CA LEU A 119 3.36 -8.75 11.06
C LEU A 119 4.81 -8.95 10.61
N SER A 120 5.06 -8.74 9.31
CA SER A 120 6.43 -8.71 8.81
C SER A 120 7.13 -7.41 9.26
N ALA A 121 8.46 -7.40 9.21
CA ALA A 121 9.24 -6.20 9.53
C ALA A 121 8.81 -4.99 8.72
N GLY A 122 8.46 -5.19 7.45
CA GLY A 122 7.99 -4.11 6.59
C GLY A 122 6.60 -3.59 6.92
N SER A 123 5.80 -4.36 7.69
CA SER A 123 4.44 -3.99 8.07
C SER A 123 4.38 -3.30 9.44
N VAL A 124 5.42 -3.40 10.22
CA VAL A 124 5.53 -2.75 11.52
C VAL A 124 5.95 -1.30 11.34
#